data_4a4dea32b5e523c05605a6f7c55af5f0
#
_entry.id   4a4dea32b5e523c05605a6f7c55af5f0
#
_cell.length_a   1.000
_cell.length_b   1.000
_cell.length_c   1.000
_cell.angle_alpha   90.00
_cell.angle_beta   90.00
_cell.angle_gamma   90.00
#
_symmetry.space_group_name_H-M   'P 1'
#
loop_
_entity.id
_entity.type
_entity.pdbx_description
1 polymer ?
#
loop_
_entity_poly.entity_id
_entity_poly.type
_entity_poly.pdbx_seq_one_letter_code
_entity_poly.pdbx_strand_id
1 'polypeptide(L)'
;MSGFKAGFLWGGAVAAHQLEGGWQEGGKGISVADVMTAGAHGVPREITDGVVAGKNYPNHEAIDFYHRYPQDLALFAEMGFKCFRTSIAWTRIFPQGDELEPNEAGLQFYDALFDECLKHGIEPVITLSHFEMPYHLVTEYGGWRNRKLIDFFVRFARVVFTRYQHKVKYWMTFNEINNQANFHEDFAPFTNSGLKYLPDEDREPVMYQAAHYELVASALAVKAAREINPALQIGCMIAMCPIYPLTCAPDDMMMAMNAMHRRYWFTDVHVRGRYPQHLLNYFARRGFTLDITEADRQALTEGCVDYIGFSYYMSFATKATEDNPLLDYDETTSLVSNPYVKKSDWGWQIDPVGLRYSLNWFWDHYQLPLFIVENGFGAIDVREADGSVNDQYRIDYLSAHIAEMKKAVVEDGVELMGYTPWGCIDLVSAGTGEMKKRYGFIYVDKDNEGNGTLARSRKKSFAWYQQVIASNGEKLS
;
A
#
# COMPACT_ATOMS: atom_id res chain seq x y z
N MET A 1 26.49 19.39 -2.72
CA MET A 1 25.20 19.48 -1.98
C MET A 1 25.00 18.20 -1.20
N SER A 2 24.74 18.30 0.06
CA SER A 2 24.61 17.17 0.95
C SER A 2 23.24 16.48 0.76
N GLY A 3 23.24 15.22 0.44
CA GLY A 3 22.21 14.20 0.50
C GLY A 3 20.75 14.58 0.83
N PHE A 4 20.12 13.77 1.64
CA PHE A 4 18.73 14.01 2.09
C PHE A 4 18.64 15.19 3.04
N LYS A 5 17.49 15.89 3.02
CA LYS A 5 17.24 17.04 3.92
C LYS A 5 17.33 16.63 5.40
N ALA A 6 17.72 17.57 6.27
CA ALA A 6 17.52 17.42 7.70
C ALA A 6 16.02 17.22 7.98
N GLY A 7 15.67 16.26 8.83
CA GLY A 7 14.28 15.92 9.10
C GLY A 7 13.64 14.96 8.09
N PHE A 8 14.44 14.36 7.21
CA PHE A 8 13.97 13.30 6.32
C PHE A 8 13.36 12.15 7.14
N LEU A 9 12.17 11.69 6.74
CA LEU A 9 11.39 10.72 7.49
C LEU A 9 11.83 9.28 7.18
N TRP A 10 12.95 8.88 7.75
CA TRP A 10 13.39 7.48 7.75
C TRP A 10 12.50 6.66 8.68
N GLY A 11 12.03 5.50 8.22
CA GLY A 11 11.24 4.62 9.06
C GLY A 11 11.02 3.27 8.45
N GLY A 12 9.91 2.65 8.81
CA GLY A 12 9.47 1.36 8.27
C GLY A 12 7.96 1.33 8.12
N ALA A 13 7.49 0.41 7.29
CA ALA A 13 6.08 0.29 6.93
C ALA A 13 5.53 -1.12 7.20
N VAL A 14 4.28 -1.15 7.63
CA VAL A 14 3.47 -2.36 7.80
C VAL A 14 2.01 -2.05 7.50
N ALA A 15 1.13 -3.06 7.56
CA ALA A 15 -0.32 -2.90 7.50
C ALA A 15 -0.98 -3.65 8.66
N ALA A 16 -2.02 -3.07 9.24
CA ALA A 16 -2.67 -3.62 10.42
C ALA A 16 -3.02 -5.11 10.30
N HIS A 17 -3.69 -5.51 9.22
CA HIS A 17 -4.13 -6.90 9.04
C HIS A 17 -2.98 -7.90 8.90
N GLN A 18 -1.78 -7.44 8.51
CA GLN A 18 -0.64 -8.32 8.27
C GLN A 18 0.22 -8.58 9.53
N LEU A 19 0.02 -7.76 10.60
CA LEU A 19 0.82 -7.93 11.80
C LEU A 19 0.03 -7.91 13.12
N GLU A 20 -1.11 -7.23 13.21
CA GLU A 20 -1.80 -7.00 14.50
C GLU A 20 -2.27 -8.30 15.15
N GLY A 21 -2.99 -9.15 14.43
CA GLY A 21 -3.72 -10.24 15.06
C GLY A 21 -4.86 -9.71 15.94
N GLY A 22 -5.20 -10.43 17.02
CA GLY A 22 -6.31 -10.02 17.90
C GLY A 22 -7.60 -9.77 17.12
N TRP A 23 -7.88 -10.59 16.12
CA TRP A 23 -8.89 -10.34 15.08
C TRP A 23 -10.34 -10.22 15.59
N GLN A 24 -10.60 -10.69 16.80
CA GLN A 24 -11.90 -10.53 17.48
C GLN A 24 -11.82 -9.74 18.79
N GLU A 25 -10.62 -9.33 19.19
CA GLU A 25 -10.41 -8.61 20.44
C GLU A 25 -10.87 -7.16 20.35
N GLY A 26 -11.29 -6.61 21.48
CA GLY A 26 -11.73 -5.21 21.57
C GLY A 26 -12.96 -4.90 20.72
N GLY A 27 -13.79 -5.90 20.42
CA GLY A 27 -15.00 -5.71 19.62
C GLY A 27 -14.77 -5.58 18.12
N LYS A 28 -13.57 -5.93 17.63
CA LYS A 28 -13.28 -5.90 16.20
C LYS A 28 -14.24 -6.80 15.41
N GLY A 29 -14.76 -6.27 14.30
CA GLY A 29 -15.54 -7.04 13.33
C GLY A 29 -14.66 -7.79 12.32
N ILE A 30 -15.32 -8.58 11.47
CA ILE A 30 -14.67 -9.34 10.40
C ILE A 30 -14.33 -8.41 9.24
N SER A 31 -13.08 -8.42 8.80
CA SER A 31 -12.60 -7.72 7.60
C SER A 31 -12.47 -8.68 6.42
N VAL A 32 -12.28 -8.14 5.23
CA VAL A 32 -12.00 -8.94 4.02
C VAL A 32 -10.72 -9.78 4.17
N ALA A 33 -9.73 -9.30 4.92
CA ALA A 33 -8.51 -10.07 5.21
C ALA A 33 -8.78 -11.30 6.08
N ASP A 34 -9.79 -11.26 6.93
CA ASP A 34 -10.14 -12.35 7.85
C ASP A 34 -10.82 -13.54 7.16
N VAL A 35 -11.26 -13.38 5.91
CA VAL A 35 -11.88 -14.45 5.11
C VAL A 35 -10.97 -14.95 3.98
N MET A 36 -9.67 -14.66 4.06
CA MET A 36 -8.68 -15.10 3.09
C MET A 36 -7.75 -16.15 3.73
N THR A 37 -7.75 -17.34 3.16
CA THR A 37 -6.89 -18.43 3.64
C THR A 37 -5.42 -18.21 3.29
N ALA A 38 -4.53 -18.97 3.92
CA ALA A 38 -3.14 -19.04 3.50
C ALA A 38 -3.02 -19.66 2.10
N GLY A 39 -2.23 -19.01 1.25
CA GLY A 39 -1.75 -19.55 -0.01
C GLY A 39 -0.28 -20.00 0.10
N ALA A 40 0.38 -20.09 -1.03
CA ALA A 40 1.82 -20.35 -1.14
C ALA A 40 2.36 -19.77 -2.43
N HIS A 41 3.68 -19.85 -2.65
CA HIS A 41 4.25 -19.46 -3.93
C HIS A 41 3.62 -20.30 -5.07
N GLY A 42 2.98 -19.63 -6.02
CA GLY A 42 2.25 -20.28 -7.11
C GLY A 42 0.89 -20.87 -6.74
N VAL A 43 0.45 -20.73 -5.49
CA VAL A 43 -0.87 -21.19 -5.02
C VAL A 43 -1.62 -19.97 -4.48
N PRO A 44 -2.71 -19.52 -5.14
CA PRO A 44 -3.47 -18.35 -4.70
C PRO A 44 -4.14 -18.59 -3.35
N ARG A 45 -4.36 -17.51 -2.60
CA ARG A 45 -5.22 -17.51 -1.41
C ARG A 45 -6.67 -17.76 -1.83
N GLU A 46 -7.41 -18.49 -1.01
CA GLU A 46 -8.83 -18.70 -1.20
C GLU A 46 -9.62 -17.59 -0.46
N ILE A 47 -10.55 -16.96 -1.15
CA ILE A 47 -11.53 -16.05 -0.56
C ILE A 47 -12.76 -16.90 -0.19
N THR A 48 -12.99 -17.10 1.11
CA THR A 48 -14.08 -17.95 1.57
C THR A 48 -15.36 -17.14 1.82
N ASP A 49 -16.50 -17.83 1.85
CA ASP A 49 -17.78 -17.24 2.21
C ASP A 49 -17.91 -17.23 3.74
N GLY A 50 -17.41 -16.15 4.36
CA GLY A 50 -17.23 -16.06 5.80
C GLY A 50 -16.05 -16.89 6.29
N VAL A 51 -15.88 -16.97 7.61
CA VAL A 51 -14.84 -17.77 8.24
C VAL A 51 -15.29 -19.23 8.36
N VAL A 52 -14.55 -20.12 7.74
CA VAL A 52 -14.84 -21.56 7.70
C VAL A 52 -13.96 -22.30 8.70
N ALA A 53 -14.59 -23.08 9.58
CA ALA A 53 -13.88 -23.86 10.60
C ALA A 53 -12.88 -24.85 9.96
N GLY A 54 -11.69 -24.95 10.56
CA GLY A 54 -10.65 -25.86 10.12
C GLY A 54 -9.74 -25.36 8.99
N LYS A 55 -10.04 -24.19 8.42
CA LYS A 55 -9.15 -23.55 7.44
C LYS A 55 -8.12 -22.65 8.14
N ASN A 56 -6.96 -22.49 7.51
CA ASN A 56 -5.88 -21.63 8.01
C ASN A 56 -6.09 -20.18 7.53
N TYR A 57 -6.34 -19.28 8.47
CA TYR A 57 -6.45 -17.83 8.24
C TYR A 57 -5.29 -17.11 8.92
N PRO A 58 -4.18 -16.88 8.22
CA PRO A 58 -2.95 -16.40 8.85
C PRO A 58 -3.07 -15.01 9.47
N ASN A 59 -3.99 -14.18 8.98
CA ASN A 59 -4.18 -12.83 9.49
C ASN A 59 -4.90 -12.78 10.85
N HIS A 60 -5.55 -13.87 11.30
CA HIS A 60 -6.24 -13.89 12.59
C HIS A 60 -5.30 -13.68 13.77
N GLU A 61 -4.14 -14.32 13.76
CA GLU A 61 -3.08 -14.13 14.76
C GLU A 61 -2.00 -13.17 14.26
N ALA A 62 -1.66 -13.27 12.97
CA ALA A 62 -0.54 -12.58 12.35
C ALA A 62 0.73 -12.76 13.19
N ILE A 63 1.34 -11.68 13.67
CA ILE A 63 2.51 -11.74 14.57
C ILE A 63 2.19 -11.23 15.98
N ASP A 64 0.90 -11.12 16.30
CA ASP A 64 0.42 -10.67 17.60
C ASP A 64 0.93 -9.27 18.02
N PHE A 65 1.05 -8.37 17.07
CA PHE A 65 1.44 -6.99 17.32
C PHE A 65 0.43 -6.27 18.23
N TYR A 66 -0.83 -6.68 18.18
CA TYR A 66 -1.88 -6.14 19.05
C TYR A 66 -1.48 -6.14 20.54
N HIS A 67 -0.81 -7.20 20.99
CA HIS A 67 -0.33 -7.32 22.36
C HIS A 67 1.15 -6.94 22.52
N ARG A 68 1.95 -7.01 21.45
CA ARG A 68 3.41 -6.88 21.48
C ARG A 68 3.95 -5.55 20.96
N TYR A 69 3.08 -4.62 20.58
CA TYR A 69 3.49 -3.35 19.98
C TYR A 69 4.50 -2.55 20.83
N PRO A 70 4.45 -2.52 22.18
CA PRO A 70 5.45 -1.79 22.95
C PRO A 70 6.86 -2.34 22.74
N GLN A 71 7.02 -3.65 22.68
CA GLN A 71 8.28 -4.32 22.40
C GLN A 71 8.77 -4.01 21.00
N ASP A 72 7.88 -4.10 20.02
CA ASP A 72 8.23 -3.89 18.61
C ASP A 72 8.60 -2.43 18.34
N LEU A 73 7.87 -1.47 18.90
CA LEU A 73 8.21 -0.04 18.81
C LEU A 73 9.53 0.30 19.49
N ALA A 74 9.88 -0.37 20.57
CA ALA A 74 11.19 -0.21 21.20
C ALA A 74 12.31 -0.66 20.26
N LEU A 75 12.12 -1.74 19.49
CA LEU A 75 13.07 -2.18 18.46
C LEU A 75 13.17 -1.17 17.31
N PHE A 76 12.04 -0.59 16.87
CA PHE A 76 12.05 0.47 15.86
C PHE A 76 12.79 1.72 16.33
N ALA A 77 12.60 2.10 17.59
CA ALA A 77 13.32 3.21 18.20
C ALA A 77 14.82 2.94 18.28
N GLU A 78 15.23 1.73 18.64
CA GLU A 78 16.63 1.29 18.63
C GLU A 78 17.24 1.40 17.22
N MET A 79 16.49 1.05 16.19
CA MET A 79 16.92 1.18 14.79
C MET A 79 17.02 2.66 14.35
N GLY A 80 16.42 3.56 15.10
CA GLY A 80 16.49 5.01 14.84
C GLY A 80 15.33 5.56 14.01
N PHE A 81 14.21 4.85 13.91
CA PHE A 81 13.04 5.32 13.13
C PHE A 81 12.65 6.74 13.52
N LYS A 82 12.40 7.56 12.52
CA LYS A 82 11.80 8.90 12.63
C LYS A 82 10.30 8.85 12.40
N CYS A 83 9.82 7.86 11.64
CA CYS A 83 8.41 7.62 11.42
C CYS A 83 8.13 6.11 11.37
N PHE A 84 6.87 5.77 11.58
CA PHE A 84 6.35 4.41 11.45
C PHE A 84 5.05 4.45 10.67
N ARG A 85 5.03 3.80 9.51
CA ARG A 85 3.82 3.71 8.69
C ARG A 85 3.06 2.42 9.00
N THR A 86 1.78 2.57 9.35
CA THR A 86 0.84 1.46 9.49
C THR A 86 -0.55 1.90 9.03
N SER A 87 -1.55 1.05 9.23
CA SER A 87 -2.94 1.36 8.93
C SER A 87 -3.81 1.24 10.18
N ILE A 88 -5.01 1.83 10.11
CA ILE A 88 -6.08 1.59 11.09
C ILE A 88 -7.00 0.51 10.53
N ALA A 89 -7.22 -0.58 11.27
CA ALA A 89 -8.25 -1.54 10.93
C ALA A 89 -9.62 -0.88 11.05
N TRP A 90 -10.29 -0.64 9.92
CA TRP A 90 -11.63 -0.03 9.90
C TRP A 90 -12.60 -0.78 10.82
N THR A 91 -12.52 -2.11 10.84
CA THR A 91 -13.36 -2.97 11.68
C THR A 91 -13.08 -2.90 13.17
N ARG A 92 -11.99 -2.29 13.62
CA ARG A 92 -11.78 -1.96 15.04
C ARG A 92 -12.58 -0.72 15.45
N ILE A 93 -12.80 0.19 14.52
CA ILE A 93 -13.49 1.46 14.75
C ILE A 93 -14.98 1.35 14.47
N PHE A 94 -15.35 0.71 13.37
CA PHE A 94 -16.73 0.38 12.99
C PHE A 94 -16.77 -1.11 12.59
N PRO A 95 -17.11 -2.01 13.50
CA PRO A 95 -17.01 -3.45 13.28
C PRO A 95 -17.72 -3.98 12.03
N GLN A 96 -18.86 -3.39 11.67
CA GLN A 96 -19.59 -3.71 10.45
C GLN A 96 -19.43 -2.65 9.35
N GLY A 97 -18.93 -1.47 9.68
CA GLY A 97 -18.66 -0.38 8.75
C GLY A 97 -19.79 0.62 8.61
N ASP A 98 -21.03 0.23 8.86
CA ASP A 98 -22.25 1.05 8.68
C ASP A 98 -22.88 1.56 9.98
N GLU A 99 -22.28 1.30 11.13
CA GLU A 99 -22.75 1.83 12.41
C GLU A 99 -22.68 3.36 12.45
N LEU A 100 -23.58 3.95 13.26
CA LEU A 100 -23.57 5.40 13.48
C LEU A 100 -22.51 5.84 14.49
N GLU A 101 -22.23 4.99 15.48
CA GLU A 101 -21.29 5.27 16.56
C GLU A 101 -20.06 4.37 16.48
N PRO A 102 -18.86 4.90 16.76
CA PRO A 102 -17.63 4.12 16.73
C PRO A 102 -17.49 3.21 17.95
N ASN A 103 -16.68 2.17 17.81
CA ASN A 103 -16.27 1.28 18.88
C ASN A 103 -15.14 1.92 19.69
N GLU A 104 -15.41 2.34 20.92
CA GLU A 104 -14.45 3.02 21.78
C GLU A 104 -13.22 2.18 22.10
N ALA A 105 -13.35 0.86 22.26
CA ALA A 105 -12.23 -0.02 22.54
C ALA A 105 -11.19 -0.01 21.40
N GLY A 106 -11.64 0.07 20.14
CA GLY A 106 -10.76 0.21 18.99
C GLY A 106 -10.05 1.56 18.96
N LEU A 107 -10.77 2.64 19.27
CA LEU A 107 -10.17 3.97 19.38
C LEU A 107 -9.10 4.03 20.47
N GLN A 108 -9.34 3.39 21.62
CA GLN A 108 -8.36 3.33 22.72
C GLN A 108 -7.11 2.53 22.34
N PHE A 109 -7.24 1.45 21.58
CA PHE A 109 -6.10 0.69 21.10
C PHE A 109 -5.14 1.57 20.27
N TYR A 110 -5.67 2.33 19.32
CA TYR A 110 -4.84 3.22 18.50
C TYR A 110 -4.35 4.46 19.26
N ASP A 111 -5.09 4.97 20.25
CA ASP A 111 -4.55 5.95 21.18
C ASP A 111 -3.27 5.44 21.84
N ALA A 112 -3.31 4.22 22.38
CA ALA A 112 -2.17 3.60 23.06
C ALA A 112 -0.99 3.36 22.09
N LEU A 113 -1.27 2.88 20.88
CA LEU A 113 -0.25 2.65 19.86
C LEU A 113 0.44 3.97 19.46
N PHE A 114 -0.33 5.02 19.19
CA PHE A 114 0.24 6.30 18.77
C PHE A 114 0.97 7.00 19.91
N ASP A 115 0.48 6.89 21.13
CA ASP A 115 1.19 7.40 22.32
C ASP A 115 2.54 6.70 22.51
N GLU A 116 2.60 5.39 22.26
CA GLU A 116 3.86 4.64 22.31
C GLU A 116 4.83 5.07 21.20
N CYS A 117 4.36 5.34 20.00
CA CYS A 117 5.17 5.93 18.92
C CYS A 117 5.76 7.28 19.37
N LEU A 118 4.93 8.19 19.86
CA LEU A 118 5.34 9.55 20.26
C LEU A 118 6.30 9.52 21.44
N LYS A 119 6.13 8.62 22.38
CA LYS A 119 7.05 8.38 23.49
C LYS A 119 8.47 8.10 23.01
N HIS A 120 8.63 7.42 21.90
CA HIS A 120 9.91 7.13 21.26
C HIS A 120 10.36 8.19 20.24
N GLY A 121 9.62 9.28 20.08
CA GLY A 121 9.92 10.29 19.07
C GLY A 121 9.68 9.81 17.64
N ILE A 122 8.81 8.83 17.46
CA ILE A 122 8.45 8.25 16.16
C ILE A 122 7.13 8.86 15.68
N GLU A 123 7.16 9.52 14.54
CA GLU A 123 5.97 10.10 13.89
C GLU A 123 5.11 9.00 13.29
N PRO A 124 3.83 8.83 13.68
CA PRO A 124 2.94 7.92 12.98
C PRO A 124 2.60 8.42 11.57
N VAL A 125 2.58 7.52 10.59
CA VAL A 125 2.11 7.75 9.23
C VAL A 125 1.03 6.71 8.96
N ILE A 126 -0.21 7.14 8.78
CA ILE A 126 -1.37 6.25 8.89
C ILE A 126 -2.15 6.19 7.57
N THR A 127 -2.36 4.96 7.10
CA THR A 127 -3.28 4.66 5.99
C THR A 127 -4.66 4.33 6.54
N LEU A 128 -5.70 4.98 6.02
CA LEU A 128 -7.08 4.76 6.46
C LEU A 128 -7.60 3.38 6.05
N SER A 129 -7.39 2.98 4.80
CA SER A 129 -7.84 1.69 4.29
C SER A 129 -6.69 0.96 3.58
N HIS A 130 -6.25 -0.15 4.16
CA HIS A 130 -5.17 -0.98 3.64
C HIS A 130 -5.61 -2.44 3.52
N PHE A 131 -6.39 -2.75 2.48
CA PHE A 131 -6.85 -4.11 2.14
C PHE A 131 -7.65 -4.82 3.24
N GLU A 132 -8.36 -4.07 4.09
CA GLU A 132 -9.11 -4.65 5.19
C GLU A 132 -10.41 -3.91 5.51
N MET A 133 -11.20 -3.63 4.47
CA MET A 133 -12.54 -3.09 4.69
C MET A 133 -13.44 -4.09 5.43
N PRO A 134 -14.51 -3.61 6.11
CA PRO A 134 -15.47 -4.50 6.76
C PRO A 134 -16.12 -5.49 5.79
N TYR A 135 -16.08 -6.77 6.13
CA TYR A 135 -16.70 -7.83 5.31
C TYR A 135 -18.22 -7.67 5.18
N HIS A 136 -18.86 -7.14 6.23
CA HIS A 136 -20.29 -6.80 6.19
C HIS A 136 -20.63 -5.85 5.03
N LEU A 137 -19.76 -4.90 4.71
CA LEU A 137 -19.98 -4.00 3.57
C LEU A 137 -19.88 -4.72 2.22
N VAL A 138 -19.19 -5.85 2.17
CA VAL A 138 -19.15 -6.73 0.98
C VAL A 138 -20.46 -7.50 0.85
N THR A 139 -20.90 -8.16 1.92
CA THR A 139 -22.08 -9.04 1.88
C THR A 139 -23.38 -8.28 1.75
N GLU A 140 -23.53 -7.14 2.43
CA GLU A 140 -24.78 -6.37 2.45
C GLU A 140 -24.89 -5.30 1.38
N TYR A 141 -23.76 -4.76 0.92
CA TYR A 141 -23.73 -3.62 -0.01
C TYR A 141 -23.04 -3.93 -1.35
N GLY A 142 -22.37 -5.06 -1.45
CA GLY A 142 -21.59 -5.41 -2.65
C GLY A 142 -20.24 -4.68 -2.73
N GLY A 143 -19.71 -4.23 -1.60
CA GLY A 143 -18.46 -3.46 -1.56
C GLY A 143 -18.59 -2.09 -2.23
N TRP A 144 -17.51 -1.61 -2.82
CA TRP A 144 -17.44 -0.27 -3.40
C TRP A 144 -18.24 -0.09 -4.71
N ARG A 145 -18.92 -1.13 -5.22
CA ARG A 145 -19.94 -0.91 -6.25
C ARG A 145 -21.14 -0.09 -5.74
N ASN A 146 -21.29 0.06 -4.42
CA ASN A 146 -22.39 0.78 -3.80
C ASN A 146 -21.95 2.18 -3.32
N ARG A 147 -22.58 3.22 -3.83
CA ARG A 147 -22.32 4.63 -3.48
C ARG A 147 -22.44 4.91 -1.97
N LYS A 148 -23.24 4.15 -1.22
CA LYS A 148 -23.39 4.34 0.23
C LYS A 148 -22.09 4.18 1.01
N LEU A 149 -21.12 3.45 0.48
CA LEU A 149 -19.81 3.30 1.11
C LEU A 149 -19.05 4.62 1.23
N ILE A 150 -19.33 5.59 0.38
CA ILE A 150 -18.75 6.93 0.48
C ILE A 150 -19.05 7.54 1.86
N ASP A 151 -20.32 7.50 2.29
CA ASP A 151 -20.71 8.06 3.59
C ASP A 151 -20.13 7.27 4.76
N PHE A 152 -20.06 5.95 4.66
CA PHE A 152 -19.48 5.10 5.70
C PHE A 152 -17.99 5.35 5.87
N PHE A 153 -17.26 5.48 4.76
CA PHE A 153 -15.83 5.78 4.79
C PHE A 153 -15.54 7.19 5.34
N VAL A 154 -16.30 8.19 4.91
CA VAL A 154 -16.14 9.56 5.38
C VAL A 154 -16.42 9.67 6.88
N ARG A 155 -17.43 8.95 7.38
CA ARG A 155 -17.69 8.87 8.83
C ARG A 155 -16.51 8.29 9.58
N PHE A 156 -15.96 7.19 9.10
CA PHE A 156 -14.76 6.57 9.65
C PHE A 156 -13.58 7.56 9.64
N ALA A 157 -13.32 8.21 8.53
CA ALA A 157 -12.26 9.20 8.39
C ALA A 157 -12.42 10.36 9.38
N ARG A 158 -13.63 10.94 9.49
CA ARG A 158 -13.91 12.03 10.43
C ARG A 158 -13.66 11.62 11.89
N VAL A 159 -14.06 10.43 12.27
CA VAL A 159 -13.88 9.93 13.64
C VAL A 159 -12.40 9.84 13.98
N VAL A 160 -11.60 9.21 13.13
CA VAL A 160 -10.16 9.01 13.40
C VAL A 160 -9.35 10.30 13.26
N PHE A 161 -9.68 11.17 12.31
CA PHE A 161 -9.05 12.49 12.21
C PHE A 161 -9.32 13.32 13.47
N THR A 162 -10.55 13.37 13.93
CA THR A 162 -10.93 14.09 15.16
C THR A 162 -10.21 13.53 16.38
N ARG A 163 -10.21 12.21 16.53
CA ARG A 163 -9.60 11.53 17.68
C ARG A 163 -8.10 11.73 17.74
N TYR A 164 -7.41 11.62 16.61
CA TYR A 164 -5.95 11.53 16.55
C TYR A 164 -5.26 12.76 15.97
N GLN A 165 -5.95 13.87 15.73
CA GLN A 165 -5.41 15.06 15.08
C GLN A 165 -4.17 15.66 15.75
N HIS A 166 -3.98 15.42 17.06
CA HIS A 166 -2.82 15.91 17.80
C HIS A 166 -1.70 14.87 17.95
N LYS A 167 -1.93 13.64 17.44
CA LYS A 167 -0.97 12.52 17.50
C LYS A 167 -0.45 12.13 16.12
N VAL A 168 -1.25 12.26 15.08
CA VAL A 168 -0.95 11.84 13.71
C VAL A 168 -1.12 13.03 12.77
N LYS A 169 -0.03 13.39 12.10
CA LYS A 169 0.00 14.46 11.11
C LYS A 169 -0.18 13.94 9.68
N TYR A 170 0.45 12.81 9.36
CA TYR A 170 0.52 12.25 8.01
C TYR A 170 -0.45 11.09 7.82
N TRP A 171 -1.33 11.23 6.83
CA TRP A 171 -2.37 10.27 6.50
C TRP A 171 -2.37 9.94 5.01
N MET A 172 -2.82 8.76 4.67
CA MET A 172 -3.16 8.35 3.29
C MET A 172 -4.54 7.69 3.30
N THR A 173 -5.29 7.82 2.20
CA THR A 173 -6.68 7.35 2.15
C THR A 173 -6.79 5.86 1.83
N PHE A 174 -6.41 5.45 0.63
CA PHE A 174 -6.49 4.06 0.18
C PHE A 174 -5.12 3.55 -0.26
N ASN A 175 -4.72 2.41 0.28
CA ASN A 175 -3.46 1.78 -0.11
C ASN A 175 -3.55 1.20 -1.51
N GLU A 176 -2.58 1.54 -2.35
CA GLU A 176 -2.42 0.97 -3.70
C GLU A 176 -3.75 0.90 -4.47
N ILE A 177 -4.53 1.97 -4.45
CA ILE A 177 -5.87 2.04 -5.04
C ILE A 177 -5.89 1.58 -6.51
N ASN A 178 -4.81 1.80 -7.24
CA ASN A 178 -4.69 1.47 -8.65
C ASN A 178 -4.44 -0.03 -8.94
N ASN A 179 -4.19 -0.87 -7.92
CA ASN A 179 -4.09 -2.31 -8.12
C ASN A 179 -5.41 -2.93 -8.57
N GLN A 180 -6.56 -2.33 -8.22
CA GLN A 180 -7.87 -2.80 -8.69
C GLN A 180 -8.05 -2.70 -10.22
N ALA A 181 -7.19 -1.96 -10.91
CA ALA A 181 -7.17 -1.94 -12.37
C ALA A 181 -6.88 -3.33 -12.97
N ASN A 182 -6.30 -4.25 -12.20
CA ASN A 182 -6.19 -5.66 -12.57
C ASN A 182 -7.50 -6.41 -12.27
N PHE A 183 -8.55 -6.06 -12.98
CA PHE A 183 -9.91 -6.60 -12.78
C PHE A 183 -10.09 -8.04 -13.27
N HIS A 184 -9.15 -8.61 -14.01
CA HIS A 184 -9.22 -9.97 -14.54
C HIS A 184 -9.05 -11.05 -13.46
N GLU A 185 -8.41 -10.73 -12.36
CA GLU A 185 -8.24 -11.62 -11.21
C GLU A 185 -9.17 -11.22 -10.05
N ASP A 186 -9.28 -12.07 -9.04
CA ASP A 186 -10.21 -11.84 -7.93
C ASP A 186 -9.57 -11.15 -6.71
N PHE A 187 -8.25 -11.30 -6.53
CA PHE A 187 -7.56 -10.84 -5.32
C PHE A 187 -7.56 -9.31 -5.18
N ALA A 188 -7.03 -8.58 -6.17
CA ALA A 188 -6.89 -7.13 -6.07
C ALA A 188 -8.25 -6.42 -5.99
N PRO A 189 -9.26 -6.74 -6.81
CA PRO A 189 -10.59 -6.15 -6.67
C PRO A 189 -11.25 -6.43 -5.32
N PHE A 190 -11.06 -7.62 -4.77
CA PHE A 190 -11.61 -7.97 -3.46
C PHE A 190 -10.90 -7.22 -2.32
N THR A 191 -9.58 -7.18 -2.32
CA THR A 191 -8.80 -6.53 -1.26
C THR A 191 -8.90 -5.00 -1.29
N ASN A 192 -8.86 -4.40 -2.48
CA ASN A 192 -9.02 -2.95 -2.65
C ASN A 192 -10.45 -2.47 -2.42
N SER A 193 -11.43 -3.18 -2.97
CA SER A 193 -12.78 -2.62 -3.16
C SER A 193 -13.90 -3.53 -2.69
N GLY A 194 -13.58 -4.70 -2.12
CA GLY A 194 -14.59 -5.66 -1.67
C GLY A 194 -15.47 -6.17 -2.80
N LEU A 195 -14.95 -6.20 -4.04
CA LEU A 195 -15.71 -6.66 -5.19
C LEU A 195 -15.64 -8.18 -5.32
N LYS A 196 -16.81 -8.79 -5.39
CA LYS A 196 -17.01 -10.15 -5.88
C LYS A 196 -17.76 -10.04 -7.19
N TYR A 197 -17.10 -10.40 -8.28
CA TYR A 197 -17.74 -10.35 -9.60
C TYR A 197 -18.71 -11.49 -9.79
N LEU A 198 -19.83 -11.19 -10.46
CA LEU A 198 -20.81 -12.19 -10.85
C LEU A 198 -20.31 -12.99 -12.05
N PRO A 199 -20.77 -14.25 -12.24
CA PRO A 199 -20.52 -14.97 -13.47
C PRO A 199 -20.99 -14.15 -14.69
N ASP A 200 -20.20 -14.12 -15.74
CA ASP A 200 -20.49 -13.42 -17.01
C ASP A 200 -20.65 -11.89 -16.89
N GLU A 201 -20.31 -11.29 -15.75
CA GLU A 201 -20.32 -9.85 -15.56
C GLU A 201 -19.16 -9.20 -16.32
N ASP A 202 -19.42 -8.09 -17.02
CA ASP A 202 -18.34 -7.25 -17.54
C ASP A 202 -17.67 -6.52 -16.37
N ARG A 203 -16.50 -7.01 -15.98
CA ARG A 203 -15.78 -6.56 -14.78
C ARG A 203 -15.22 -5.14 -14.90
N GLU A 204 -14.85 -4.75 -16.10
CA GLU A 204 -14.13 -3.49 -16.33
C GLU A 204 -14.93 -2.26 -15.91
N PRO A 205 -16.18 -2.04 -16.38
CA PRO A 205 -16.97 -0.88 -15.94
C PRO A 205 -17.34 -0.94 -14.46
N VAL A 206 -17.48 -2.12 -13.87
CA VAL A 206 -17.71 -2.28 -12.42
C VAL A 206 -16.49 -1.79 -11.65
N MET A 207 -15.29 -2.13 -12.08
CA MET A 207 -14.04 -1.64 -11.48
C MET A 207 -13.95 -0.11 -11.54
N TYR A 208 -14.21 0.48 -12.71
CA TYR A 208 -14.16 1.96 -12.83
C TYR A 208 -15.20 2.65 -11.95
N GLN A 209 -16.40 2.10 -11.83
CA GLN A 209 -17.43 2.66 -10.95
C GLN A 209 -17.03 2.58 -9.48
N ALA A 210 -16.50 1.45 -9.03
CA ALA A 210 -16.01 1.29 -7.67
C ALA A 210 -14.83 2.25 -7.38
N ALA A 211 -13.89 2.34 -8.31
CA ALA A 211 -12.78 3.28 -8.20
C ALA A 211 -13.26 4.74 -8.11
N HIS A 212 -14.28 5.11 -8.88
CA HIS A 212 -14.87 6.44 -8.80
C HIS A 212 -15.41 6.74 -7.40
N TYR A 213 -16.17 5.83 -6.81
CA TYR A 213 -16.70 6.02 -5.46
C TYR A 213 -15.60 6.11 -4.42
N GLU A 214 -14.55 5.31 -4.53
CA GLU A 214 -13.38 5.40 -3.63
C GLU A 214 -12.65 6.75 -3.78
N LEU A 215 -12.48 7.24 -5.01
CA LEU A 215 -11.84 8.54 -5.27
C LEU A 215 -12.67 9.70 -4.71
N VAL A 216 -13.99 9.64 -4.83
CA VAL A 216 -14.89 10.62 -4.22
C VAL A 216 -14.80 10.56 -2.69
N ALA A 217 -14.80 9.36 -2.13
CA ALA A 217 -14.64 9.17 -0.67
C ALA A 217 -13.29 9.70 -0.18
N SER A 218 -12.22 9.47 -0.93
CA SER A 218 -10.89 10.03 -0.65
C SER A 218 -10.90 11.55 -0.65
N ALA A 219 -11.47 12.17 -1.66
CA ALA A 219 -11.56 13.63 -1.76
C ALA A 219 -12.38 14.24 -0.63
N LEU A 220 -13.51 13.62 -0.26
CA LEU A 220 -14.33 14.07 0.88
C LEU A 220 -13.60 13.88 2.22
N ALA A 221 -12.80 12.83 2.35
CA ALA A 221 -11.94 12.65 3.53
C ALA A 221 -10.87 13.75 3.62
N VAL A 222 -10.25 14.13 2.52
CA VAL A 222 -9.29 15.26 2.48
C VAL A 222 -9.97 16.55 2.92
N LYS A 223 -11.16 16.84 2.41
CA LYS A 223 -11.95 18.01 2.82
C LYS A 223 -12.26 17.98 4.31
N ALA A 224 -12.71 16.82 4.82
CA ALA A 224 -13.00 16.63 6.24
C ALA A 224 -11.78 16.90 7.13
N ALA A 225 -10.61 16.40 6.72
CA ALA A 225 -9.38 16.66 7.44
C ALA A 225 -9.05 18.14 7.55
N ARG A 226 -9.20 18.89 6.46
CA ARG A 226 -8.96 20.35 6.44
C ARG A 226 -9.93 21.12 7.33
N GLU A 227 -11.19 20.69 7.40
CA GLU A 227 -12.20 21.27 8.31
C GLU A 227 -11.85 21.02 9.78
N ILE A 228 -11.36 19.80 10.10
CA ILE A 228 -11.04 19.38 11.46
C ILE A 228 -9.74 20.04 11.93
N ASN A 229 -8.68 19.94 11.13
CA ASN A 229 -7.36 20.50 11.44
C ASN A 229 -6.56 20.73 10.14
N PRO A 230 -6.40 21.98 9.68
CA PRO A 230 -5.67 22.30 8.46
C PRO A 230 -4.19 21.90 8.45
N ALA A 231 -3.61 21.58 9.61
CA ALA A 231 -2.23 21.13 9.73
C ALA A 231 -2.04 19.65 9.32
N LEU A 232 -3.12 18.88 9.20
CA LEU A 232 -3.05 17.50 8.74
C LEU A 232 -2.63 17.44 7.28
N GLN A 233 -1.76 16.46 6.96
CA GLN A 233 -1.29 16.22 5.62
C GLN A 233 -1.90 14.91 5.11
N ILE A 234 -2.67 14.98 4.03
CA ILE A 234 -3.39 13.83 3.48
C ILE A 234 -2.85 13.54 2.10
N GLY A 235 -2.26 12.34 1.94
CA GLY A 235 -1.77 11.85 0.66
C GLY A 235 -2.67 10.79 0.04
N CYS A 236 -2.43 10.53 -1.24
CA CYS A 236 -2.85 9.29 -1.89
C CYS A 236 -1.76 8.23 -1.74
N MET A 237 -2.09 6.98 -2.05
CA MET A 237 -1.10 5.89 -2.07
C MET A 237 -1.25 5.05 -3.32
N ILE A 238 -0.22 5.06 -4.15
CA ILE A 238 -0.20 4.49 -5.50
C ILE A 238 0.84 3.37 -5.57
N ALA A 239 0.47 2.24 -6.17
CA ALA A 239 1.42 1.18 -6.52
C ALA A 239 2.17 1.57 -7.78
N MET A 240 3.45 1.92 -7.66
CA MET A 240 4.26 2.34 -8.79
C MET A 240 5.10 1.18 -9.31
N CYS A 241 4.75 0.72 -10.50
CA CYS A 241 5.53 -0.21 -11.31
C CYS A 241 5.73 0.44 -12.69
N PRO A 242 6.86 1.09 -12.95
CA PRO A 242 7.08 1.72 -14.25
C PRO A 242 7.09 0.66 -15.34
N ILE A 243 6.51 0.98 -16.48
CA ILE A 243 6.37 0.06 -17.61
C ILE A 243 7.18 0.63 -18.78
N TYR A 244 8.27 -0.06 -19.11
CA TYR A 244 9.15 0.35 -20.19
C TYR A 244 8.70 -0.24 -21.53
N PRO A 245 8.95 0.44 -22.66
CA PRO A 245 8.88 -0.21 -23.96
C PRO A 245 9.98 -1.27 -24.06
N LEU A 246 9.66 -2.45 -24.59
CA LEU A 246 10.66 -3.51 -24.77
C LEU A 246 11.71 -3.11 -25.81
N THR A 247 11.30 -2.33 -26.82
CA THR A 247 12.18 -1.81 -27.86
C THR A 247 11.92 -0.32 -28.09
N CYS A 248 12.80 0.32 -28.88
CA CYS A 248 12.60 1.71 -29.31
C CYS A 248 11.62 1.88 -30.48
N ALA A 249 10.91 0.85 -30.90
CA ALA A 249 9.86 0.96 -31.91
C ALA A 249 8.78 1.96 -31.44
N PRO A 250 8.33 2.88 -32.31
CA PRO A 250 7.32 3.88 -31.93
C PRO A 250 6.05 3.29 -31.33
N ASP A 251 5.58 2.16 -31.83
CA ASP A 251 4.39 1.48 -31.29
C ASP A 251 4.65 0.88 -29.92
N ASP A 252 5.85 0.38 -29.62
CA ASP A 252 6.23 -0.07 -28.27
C ASP A 252 6.22 1.11 -27.29
N MET A 253 6.70 2.29 -27.73
CA MET A 253 6.69 3.52 -26.93
C MET A 253 5.22 3.94 -26.62
N MET A 254 4.34 3.90 -27.61
CA MET A 254 2.92 4.23 -27.42
C MET A 254 2.21 3.21 -26.52
N MET A 255 2.53 1.91 -26.66
CA MET A 255 2.00 0.88 -25.78
C MET A 255 2.43 1.13 -24.31
N ALA A 256 3.71 1.44 -24.09
CA ALA A 256 4.19 1.76 -22.75
C ALA A 256 3.51 3.01 -22.17
N MET A 257 3.30 4.05 -22.98
CA MET A 257 2.57 5.25 -22.56
C MET A 257 1.12 4.90 -22.18
N ASN A 258 0.42 4.12 -22.99
CA ASN A 258 -0.94 3.69 -22.69
C ASN A 258 -1.01 2.81 -21.44
N ALA A 259 -0.01 1.96 -21.23
CA ALA A 259 0.13 1.18 -19.99
C ALA A 259 0.23 2.09 -18.75
N MET A 260 1.07 3.12 -18.82
CA MET A 260 1.18 4.10 -17.75
C MET A 260 -0.13 4.85 -17.53
N HIS A 261 -0.85 5.23 -18.58
CA HIS A 261 -2.19 5.83 -18.47
C HIS A 261 -3.18 4.94 -17.75
N ARG A 262 -3.23 3.64 -18.07
CA ARG A 262 -4.16 2.68 -17.44
C ARG A 262 -3.89 2.45 -15.96
N ARG A 263 -2.63 2.52 -15.56
CA ARG A 263 -2.26 2.30 -14.16
C ARG A 263 -2.33 3.57 -13.31
N TYR A 264 -2.06 4.74 -13.88
CA TYR A 264 -1.79 5.96 -13.09
C TYR A 264 -2.80 7.09 -13.28
N TRP A 265 -3.90 6.90 -14.00
CA TRP A 265 -4.99 7.87 -14.06
C TRP A 265 -5.59 8.18 -12.68
N PHE A 266 -5.52 7.25 -11.74
CA PHE A 266 -5.92 7.46 -10.34
C PHE A 266 -5.16 8.64 -9.72
N THR A 267 -3.87 8.76 -9.99
CA THR A 267 -3.05 9.86 -9.50
C THR A 267 -3.51 11.19 -10.08
N ASP A 268 -3.89 11.23 -11.35
CA ASP A 268 -4.45 12.44 -11.98
C ASP A 268 -5.68 12.92 -11.23
N VAL A 269 -6.59 12.02 -10.87
CA VAL A 269 -7.81 12.38 -10.13
C VAL A 269 -7.49 12.84 -8.71
N HIS A 270 -6.62 12.14 -8.00
CA HIS A 270 -6.20 12.52 -6.64
C HIS A 270 -5.53 13.89 -6.58
N VAL A 271 -4.70 14.22 -7.58
CA VAL A 271 -3.85 15.42 -7.57
C VAL A 271 -4.51 16.60 -8.29
N ARG A 272 -5.13 16.34 -9.45
CA ARG A 272 -5.72 17.38 -10.30
C ARG A 272 -7.22 17.57 -10.11
N GLY A 273 -7.87 16.65 -9.40
CA GLY A 273 -9.30 16.70 -9.08
C GLY A 273 -10.22 16.50 -10.28
N ARG A 274 -9.72 15.85 -11.33
CA ARG A 274 -10.49 15.57 -12.55
C ARG A 274 -9.97 14.37 -13.30
N TYR A 275 -10.85 13.74 -14.06
CA TYR A 275 -10.46 12.64 -14.95
C TYR A 275 -9.63 13.16 -16.13
N PRO A 276 -8.55 12.45 -16.50
CA PRO A 276 -7.78 12.81 -17.69
C PRO A 276 -8.59 12.50 -18.96
N GLN A 277 -8.41 13.33 -19.99
CA GLN A 277 -9.20 13.22 -21.22
C GLN A 277 -9.01 11.87 -21.93
N HIS A 278 -7.79 11.29 -21.88
CA HIS A 278 -7.54 9.98 -22.48
C HIS A 278 -8.43 8.88 -21.87
N LEU A 279 -8.75 8.97 -20.57
CA LEU A 279 -9.63 8.00 -19.91
C LEU A 279 -11.10 8.23 -20.28
N LEU A 280 -11.57 9.48 -20.35
CA LEU A 280 -12.92 9.79 -20.80
C LEU A 280 -13.15 9.35 -22.23
N ASN A 281 -12.17 9.53 -23.10
CA ASN A 281 -12.21 9.03 -24.48
C ASN A 281 -12.24 7.50 -24.54
N TYR A 282 -11.51 6.84 -23.64
CA TYR A 282 -11.57 5.39 -23.53
C TYR A 282 -12.96 4.89 -23.09
N PHE A 283 -13.56 5.52 -22.08
CA PHE A 283 -14.93 5.21 -21.66
C PHE A 283 -15.91 5.35 -22.83
N ALA A 284 -15.81 6.45 -23.58
CA ALA A 284 -16.66 6.67 -24.77
C ALA A 284 -16.46 5.58 -25.83
N ARG A 285 -15.22 5.21 -26.12
CA ARG A 285 -14.89 4.15 -27.09
C ARG A 285 -15.41 2.77 -26.67
N ARG A 286 -15.37 2.50 -25.35
CA ARG A 286 -15.86 1.23 -24.78
C ARG A 286 -17.36 1.26 -24.49
N GLY A 287 -18.03 2.39 -24.59
CA GLY A 287 -19.45 2.53 -24.28
C GLY A 287 -19.77 2.46 -22.78
N PHE A 288 -18.82 2.79 -21.91
CA PHE A 288 -19.03 2.80 -20.47
C PHE A 288 -19.76 4.07 -20.03
N THR A 289 -20.84 3.89 -19.25
CA THR A 289 -21.58 4.97 -18.58
C THR A 289 -21.45 4.80 -17.07
N LEU A 290 -20.78 5.75 -16.42
CA LEU A 290 -20.57 5.73 -14.98
C LEU A 290 -21.51 6.71 -14.28
N ASP A 291 -21.90 6.37 -13.05
CA ASP A 291 -22.62 7.27 -12.15
C ASP A 291 -21.63 8.29 -11.57
N ILE A 292 -21.48 9.42 -12.25
CA ILE A 292 -20.65 10.54 -11.84
C ILE A 292 -21.54 11.77 -11.78
N THR A 293 -21.81 12.26 -10.56
CA THR A 293 -22.65 13.44 -10.34
C THR A 293 -21.82 14.73 -10.36
N GLU A 294 -22.49 15.86 -10.48
CA GLU A 294 -21.82 17.18 -10.37
C GLU A 294 -21.24 17.40 -8.97
N ALA A 295 -21.93 16.91 -7.92
CA ALA A 295 -21.41 16.93 -6.56
C ALA A 295 -20.13 16.11 -6.40
N ASP A 296 -20.02 14.97 -7.12
CA ASP A 296 -18.79 14.16 -7.17
C ASP A 296 -17.65 14.96 -7.79
N ARG A 297 -17.88 15.62 -8.93
CA ARG A 297 -16.87 16.46 -9.61
C ARG A 297 -16.38 17.59 -8.72
N GLN A 298 -17.29 18.25 -8.03
CA GLN A 298 -16.96 19.31 -7.07
C GLN A 298 -16.11 18.76 -5.92
N ALA A 299 -16.49 17.62 -5.33
CA ALA A 299 -15.73 16.97 -4.27
C ALA A 299 -14.30 16.62 -4.72
N LEU A 300 -14.14 16.05 -5.91
CA LEU A 300 -12.83 15.73 -6.48
C LEU A 300 -11.95 16.96 -6.66
N THR A 301 -12.51 18.05 -7.15
CA THR A 301 -11.79 19.32 -7.38
C THR A 301 -11.36 19.96 -6.06
N GLU A 302 -12.21 19.93 -5.04
CA GLU A 302 -11.95 20.56 -3.74
C GLU A 302 -11.11 19.70 -2.79
N GLY A 303 -11.05 18.39 -3.02
CA GLY A 303 -10.38 17.41 -2.14
C GLY A 303 -9.09 16.83 -2.71
N CYS A 304 -8.28 17.60 -3.42
CA CYS A 304 -6.99 17.16 -3.91
C CYS A 304 -6.00 16.92 -2.77
N VAL A 305 -5.13 15.91 -2.94
CA VAL A 305 -4.17 15.49 -1.91
C VAL A 305 -3.00 16.46 -1.73
N ASP A 306 -2.35 16.40 -0.57
CA ASP A 306 -1.23 17.25 -0.21
C ASP A 306 0.12 16.69 -0.67
N TYR A 307 0.23 15.37 -0.79
CA TYR A 307 1.45 14.67 -1.23
C TYR A 307 1.08 13.33 -1.89
N ILE A 308 2.04 12.73 -2.57
CA ILE A 308 1.90 11.41 -3.19
C ILE A 308 2.74 10.41 -2.42
N GLY A 309 2.09 9.49 -1.72
CA GLY A 309 2.69 8.27 -1.20
C GLY A 309 2.67 7.18 -2.28
N PHE A 310 3.71 6.40 -2.38
CA PHE A 310 3.72 5.29 -3.32
C PHE A 310 4.58 4.12 -2.84
N SER A 311 4.27 2.94 -3.37
CA SER A 311 5.08 1.73 -3.24
C SER A 311 5.91 1.51 -4.50
N TYR A 312 7.11 0.98 -4.33
CA TYR A 312 7.98 0.56 -5.41
C TYR A 312 8.67 -0.76 -5.05
N TYR A 313 8.46 -1.78 -5.86
CA TYR A 313 9.11 -3.08 -5.69
C TYR A 313 9.82 -3.55 -6.94
N MET A 314 9.29 -3.19 -8.12
CA MET A 314 9.71 -3.73 -9.40
C MET A 314 9.32 -2.80 -10.55
N SER A 315 9.85 -3.09 -11.73
CA SER A 315 9.42 -2.53 -13.00
C SER A 315 8.90 -3.62 -13.93
N PHE A 316 8.23 -3.21 -14.99
CA PHE A 316 7.74 -4.08 -16.04
C PHE A 316 8.21 -3.61 -17.41
N ALA A 317 8.01 -4.42 -18.44
CA ALA A 317 8.15 -4.05 -19.83
C ALA A 317 6.88 -4.46 -20.62
N THR A 318 6.62 -3.76 -21.70
CA THR A 318 5.51 -4.07 -22.62
C THR A 318 5.95 -3.94 -24.06
N LYS A 319 5.17 -4.52 -24.97
CA LYS A 319 5.45 -4.57 -26.38
C LYS A 319 4.14 -4.51 -27.16
N ALA A 320 4.14 -3.72 -28.25
CA ALA A 320 3.03 -3.72 -29.20
C ALA A 320 2.94 -5.07 -29.93
N THR A 321 1.72 -5.48 -30.25
CA THR A 321 1.45 -6.70 -31.01
C THR A 321 0.55 -6.38 -32.20
N GLU A 322 0.62 -7.19 -33.26
CA GLU A 322 -0.21 -7.03 -34.47
C GLU A 322 -1.71 -7.21 -34.17
N ASP A 323 -2.04 -8.00 -33.15
CA ASP A 323 -3.41 -8.27 -32.72
C ASP A 323 -4.03 -7.12 -31.92
N ASN A 324 -3.25 -6.09 -31.57
CA ASN A 324 -3.70 -4.96 -30.77
C ASN A 324 -3.37 -3.60 -31.44
N PRO A 325 -4.01 -3.28 -32.57
CA PRO A 325 -3.71 -2.06 -33.34
C PRO A 325 -4.07 -0.76 -32.59
N LEU A 326 -4.93 -0.82 -31.58
CA LEU A 326 -5.30 0.34 -30.74
C LEU A 326 -4.31 0.56 -29.62
N LEU A 327 -3.35 -0.33 -29.42
CA LEU A 327 -2.37 -0.31 -28.33
C LEU A 327 -3.04 -0.20 -26.95
N ASP A 328 -4.20 -0.84 -26.77
CA ASP A 328 -4.88 -0.92 -25.50
C ASP A 328 -4.10 -1.87 -24.57
N TYR A 329 -3.74 -1.35 -23.41
CA TYR A 329 -2.99 -2.10 -22.42
C TYR A 329 -3.89 -3.05 -21.64
N ASP A 330 -3.48 -4.31 -21.55
CA ASP A 330 -4.06 -5.33 -20.69
C ASP A 330 -2.93 -5.99 -19.89
N GLU A 331 -2.99 -5.90 -18.57
CA GLU A 331 -1.94 -6.39 -17.68
C GLU A 331 -1.70 -7.91 -17.81
N THR A 332 -2.72 -8.66 -18.21
CA THR A 332 -2.61 -10.12 -18.36
C THR A 332 -1.89 -10.56 -19.63
N THR A 333 -1.94 -9.74 -20.69
CA THR A 333 -1.45 -10.12 -22.02
C THR A 333 -0.34 -9.22 -22.55
N SER A 334 -0.23 -7.99 -22.04
CA SER A 334 0.68 -6.98 -22.59
C SER A 334 2.04 -6.93 -21.91
N LEU A 335 2.18 -7.47 -20.69
CA LEU A 335 3.44 -7.47 -19.96
C LEU A 335 4.41 -8.51 -20.49
N VAL A 336 5.68 -8.11 -20.63
CA VAL A 336 6.78 -8.98 -21.03
C VAL A 336 7.96 -8.81 -20.06
N SER A 337 8.83 -9.81 -20.02
CA SER A 337 10.04 -9.73 -19.19
C SER A 337 11.05 -8.76 -19.77
N ASN A 338 11.61 -7.90 -18.92
CA ASN A 338 12.73 -7.06 -19.28
C ASN A 338 14.03 -7.89 -19.26
N PRO A 339 14.75 -8.01 -20.39
CA PRO A 339 15.96 -8.82 -20.47
C PRO A 339 17.18 -8.22 -19.73
N TYR A 340 17.09 -6.98 -19.29
CA TYR A 340 18.21 -6.24 -18.69
C TYR A 340 18.20 -6.25 -17.16
N VAL A 341 17.17 -6.82 -16.53
CA VAL A 341 17.04 -6.85 -15.06
C VAL A 341 16.91 -8.28 -14.54
N LYS A 342 17.46 -8.53 -13.35
CA LYS A 342 17.33 -9.79 -12.64
C LYS A 342 15.97 -9.90 -12.00
N LYS A 343 15.58 -11.12 -11.60
CA LYS A 343 14.35 -11.41 -10.86
C LYS A 343 14.65 -12.01 -9.49
N SER A 344 13.78 -11.71 -8.53
CA SER A 344 13.75 -12.39 -7.23
C SER A 344 13.19 -13.80 -7.34
N ASP A 345 13.22 -14.56 -6.23
CA ASP A 345 12.62 -15.91 -6.15
C ASP A 345 11.11 -15.91 -6.43
N TRP A 346 10.44 -14.79 -6.21
CA TRP A 346 9.01 -14.59 -6.56
C TRP A 346 8.79 -14.02 -7.95
N GLY A 347 9.84 -13.95 -8.78
CA GLY A 347 9.76 -13.48 -10.16
C GLY A 347 9.69 -11.97 -10.32
N TRP A 348 9.84 -11.19 -9.25
CA TRP A 348 9.81 -9.73 -9.30
C TRP A 348 11.11 -9.17 -9.86
N GLN A 349 11.00 -8.30 -10.85
CA GLN A 349 12.13 -7.67 -11.51
C GLN A 349 12.82 -6.66 -10.58
N ILE A 350 14.11 -6.83 -10.35
CA ILE A 350 14.92 -5.99 -9.45
C ILE A 350 15.51 -4.85 -10.26
N ASP A 351 15.00 -3.64 -10.04
CA ASP A 351 15.36 -2.46 -10.83
C ASP A 351 15.51 -1.20 -9.97
N PRO A 352 16.68 -0.97 -9.38
CA PRO A 352 16.92 0.25 -8.58
C PRO A 352 16.80 1.55 -9.39
N VAL A 353 17.25 1.55 -10.65
CA VAL A 353 17.15 2.72 -11.54
C VAL A 353 15.69 3.06 -11.83
N GLY A 354 14.82 2.06 -11.88
CA GLY A 354 13.37 2.25 -12.03
C GLY A 354 12.76 3.06 -10.89
N LEU A 355 13.32 3.01 -9.68
CA LEU A 355 12.90 3.89 -8.58
C LEU A 355 13.23 5.35 -8.86
N ARG A 356 14.45 5.65 -9.34
CA ARG A 356 14.82 7.01 -9.77
C ARG A 356 13.92 7.50 -10.90
N TYR A 357 13.66 6.64 -11.89
CA TYR A 357 12.74 6.93 -12.98
C TYR A 357 11.32 7.25 -12.44
N SER A 358 10.79 6.45 -11.53
CA SER A 358 9.47 6.64 -10.93
C SER A 358 9.36 7.95 -10.16
N LEU A 359 10.38 8.31 -9.39
CA LEU A 359 10.45 9.57 -8.65
C LEU A 359 10.41 10.76 -9.62
N ASN A 360 11.20 10.72 -10.68
CA ASN A 360 11.17 11.75 -11.73
C ASN A 360 9.82 11.79 -12.45
N TRP A 361 9.23 10.63 -12.75
CA TRP A 361 7.94 10.56 -13.41
C TRP A 361 6.85 11.25 -12.61
N PHE A 362 6.73 10.97 -11.31
CA PHE A 362 5.76 11.66 -10.44
C PHE A 362 6.07 13.14 -10.30
N TRP A 363 7.33 13.49 -10.10
CA TRP A 363 7.72 14.89 -9.92
C TRP A 363 7.43 15.72 -11.16
N ASP A 364 7.79 15.23 -12.35
CA ASP A 364 7.53 15.92 -13.62
C ASP A 364 6.03 16.10 -13.90
N HIS A 365 5.22 15.08 -13.54
CA HIS A 365 3.78 15.13 -13.81
C HIS A 365 3.01 16.02 -12.83
N TYR A 366 3.41 16.06 -11.56
CA TYR A 366 2.52 16.58 -10.52
C TYR A 366 3.14 17.69 -9.66
N GLN A 367 4.45 17.81 -9.56
CA GLN A 367 5.14 18.82 -8.74
C GLN A 367 4.63 18.88 -7.28
N LEU A 368 4.31 17.73 -6.69
CA LEU A 368 3.95 17.59 -5.28
C LEU A 368 5.05 16.82 -4.53
N PRO A 369 5.20 17.06 -3.22
CA PRO A 369 6.08 16.23 -2.40
C PRO A 369 5.75 14.75 -2.53
N LEU A 370 6.78 13.91 -2.59
CA LEU A 370 6.68 12.47 -2.71
C LEU A 370 7.11 11.78 -1.42
N PHE A 371 6.52 10.62 -1.14
CA PHE A 371 6.87 9.79 -0.02
C PHE A 371 6.94 8.32 -0.47
N ILE A 372 8.11 7.70 -0.40
CA ILE A 372 8.23 6.26 -0.65
C ILE A 372 7.79 5.55 0.61
N VAL A 373 6.53 5.13 0.65
CA VAL A 373 5.93 4.51 1.84
C VAL A 373 6.04 3.00 1.85
N GLU A 374 6.47 2.40 0.73
CA GLU A 374 6.83 0.98 0.64
C GLU A 374 7.94 0.77 -0.38
N ASN A 375 8.92 -0.04 0.00
CA ASN A 375 9.94 -0.64 -0.86
C ASN A 375 10.53 -1.81 -0.09
N GLY A 376 10.82 -2.93 -0.74
CA GLY A 376 11.33 -4.08 0.00
C GLY A 376 11.62 -5.29 -0.87
N PHE A 377 12.26 -6.25 -0.24
CA PHE A 377 12.69 -7.49 -0.85
C PHE A 377 12.18 -8.69 -0.05
N GLY A 378 11.18 -9.38 -0.61
CA GLY A 378 10.66 -10.63 -0.05
C GLY A 378 11.61 -11.77 -0.36
N ALA A 379 12.09 -12.44 0.67
CA ALA A 379 13.04 -13.53 0.55
C ALA A 379 12.79 -14.64 1.56
N ILE A 380 13.33 -15.82 1.29
CA ILE A 380 13.41 -16.93 2.25
C ILE A 380 14.65 -16.67 3.09
N ASP A 381 14.45 -16.30 4.35
CA ASP A 381 15.54 -16.13 5.29
C ASP A 381 15.92 -17.46 5.91
N VAL A 382 17.21 -17.71 6.05
CA VAL A 382 17.73 -18.89 6.76
C VAL A 382 18.20 -18.46 8.15
N ARG A 383 17.62 -19.08 9.18
CA ARG A 383 18.06 -18.89 10.55
C ARG A 383 19.16 -19.91 10.86
N GLU A 384 20.34 -19.39 11.18
CA GLU A 384 21.51 -20.21 11.50
C GLU A 384 21.37 -20.87 12.89
N ALA A 385 22.25 -21.82 13.19
CA ALA A 385 22.22 -22.54 14.46
C ALA A 385 22.40 -21.64 15.70
N ASP A 386 23.08 -20.51 15.54
CA ASP A 386 23.26 -19.49 16.59
C ASP A 386 22.08 -18.52 16.68
N GLY A 387 21.06 -18.71 15.86
CA GLY A 387 19.87 -17.86 15.78
C GLY A 387 20.01 -16.62 14.90
N SER A 388 21.18 -16.37 14.31
CA SER A 388 21.39 -15.24 13.40
C SER A 388 20.74 -15.45 12.05
N VAL A 389 20.45 -14.35 11.36
CA VAL A 389 19.96 -14.32 9.96
C VAL A 389 20.88 -13.40 9.16
N ASN A 390 21.64 -14.01 8.24
CA ASN A 390 22.55 -13.27 7.35
C ASN A 390 21.80 -12.91 6.06
N ASP A 391 21.08 -11.81 6.09
CA ASP A 391 20.26 -11.33 4.98
C ASP A 391 20.96 -10.28 4.13
N GLN A 392 22.20 -10.56 3.71
CA GLN A 392 22.99 -9.64 2.87
C GLN A 392 22.26 -9.26 1.58
N TYR A 393 21.51 -10.20 0.96
CA TYR A 393 20.69 -9.94 -0.24
C TYR A 393 19.67 -8.82 -0.02
N ARG A 394 19.12 -8.67 1.18
CA ARG A 394 18.21 -7.57 1.53
C ARG A 394 18.95 -6.24 1.65
N ILE A 395 20.11 -6.26 2.27
CA ILE A 395 21.00 -5.09 2.34
C ILE A 395 21.38 -4.61 0.93
N ASP A 396 21.78 -5.54 0.06
CA ASP A 396 22.18 -5.22 -1.31
C ASP A 396 21.05 -4.59 -2.12
N TYR A 397 19.82 -5.15 -1.99
CA TYR A 397 18.63 -4.61 -2.64
C TYR A 397 18.31 -3.20 -2.16
N LEU A 398 18.20 -3.00 -0.84
CA LEU A 398 17.81 -1.72 -0.25
C LEU A 398 18.90 -0.66 -0.46
N SER A 399 20.18 -1.02 -0.32
CA SER A 399 21.30 -0.12 -0.55
C SER A 399 21.29 0.42 -1.98
N ALA A 400 21.09 -0.45 -2.98
CA ALA A 400 21.03 -0.04 -4.39
C ALA A 400 19.84 0.91 -4.65
N HIS A 401 18.68 0.64 -4.05
CA HIS A 401 17.49 1.49 -4.20
C HIS A 401 17.67 2.84 -3.51
N ILE A 402 18.23 2.88 -2.30
CA ILE A 402 18.50 4.14 -1.59
C ILE A 402 19.53 4.99 -2.35
N ALA A 403 20.53 4.37 -2.97
CA ALA A 403 21.52 5.09 -3.80
C ALA A 403 20.85 5.80 -4.98
N GLU A 404 19.91 5.14 -5.67
CA GLU A 404 19.16 5.75 -6.78
C GLU A 404 18.18 6.82 -6.29
N MET A 405 17.53 6.59 -5.14
CA MET A 405 16.69 7.57 -4.47
C MET A 405 17.47 8.86 -4.15
N LYS A 406 18.70 8.72 -3.66
CA LYS A 406 19.58 9.85 -3.36
C LYS A 406 19.93 10.66 -4.64
N LYS A 407 20.20 9.98 -5.76
CA LYS A 407 20.41 10.65 -7.04
C LYS A 407 19.19 11.44 -7.49
N ALA A 408 17.98 10.87 -7.36
CA ALA A 408 16.76 11.58 -7.70
C ALA A 408 16.61 12.90 -6.91
N VAL A 409 16.98 12.89 -5.63
CA VAL A 409 16.91 14.09 -4.79
C VAL A 409 18.02 15.09 -5.12
N VAL A 410 19.27 14.62 -5.21
CA VAL A 410 20.46 15.49 -5.30
C VAL A 410 20.69 15.97 -6.72
N GLU A 411 20.59 15.07 -7.70
CA GLU A 411 20.90 15.37 -9.11
C GLU A 411 19.67 15.82 -9.88
N ASP A 412 18.49 15.20 -9.62
CA ASP A 412 17.28 15.46 -10.40
C ASP A 412 16.35 16.51 -9.74
N GLY A 413 16.57 16.85 -8.46
CA GLY A 413 15.80 17.89 -7.77
C GLY A 413 14.41 17.46 -7.30
N VAL A 414 14.18 16.15 -7.16
CA VAL A 414 12.90 15.62 -6.66
C VAL A 414 12.71 15.98 -5.18
N GLU A 415 11.53 16.45 -4.80
CA GLU A 415 11.18 16.69 -3.41
C GLU A 415 10.66 15.42 -2.76
N LEU A 416 11.48 14.78 -1.92
CA LEU A 416 11.17 13.54 -1.23
C LEU A 416 11.10 13.77 0.28
N MET A 417 9.97 13.38 0.90
CA MET A 417 9.70 13.58 2.32
C MET A 417 10.33 12.50 3.20
N GLY A 418 10.33 11.25 2.73
CA GLY A 418 10.73 10.12 3.55
C GLY A 418 10.77 8.80 2.80
N TYR A 419 11.17 7.77 3.53
CA TYR A 419 11.33 6.41 3.04
C TYR A 419 11.03 5.40 4.13
N THR A 420 10.04 4.53 3.89
CA THR A 420 9.63 3.48 4.81
C THR A 420 9.66 2.12 4.12
N PRO A 421 10.75 1.34 4.26
CA PRO A 421 10.81 -0.02 3.71
C PRO A 421 9.66 -0.87 4.20
N TRP A 422 9.11 -1.68 3.29
CA TRP A 422 7.98 -2.54 3.58
C TRP A 422 8.34 -3.72 4.44
N GLY A 423 7.44 -4.00 5.40
CA GLY A 423 7.58 -5.15 6.25
C GLY A 423 8.82 -5.07 7.14
N CYS A 424 9.05 -3.93 7.79
CA CYS A 424 10.24 -3.67 8.63
C CYS A 424 10.42 -4.69 9.76
N ILE A 425 9.37 -5.40 10.13
CA ILE A 425 9.34 -6.61 10.94
C ILE A 425 8.64 -7.70 10.13
N ASP A 426 9.07 -8.95 10.22
CA ASP A 426 8.43 -10.06 9.50
C ASP A 426 6.93 -10.09 9.81
N LEU A 427 6.14 -10.26 8.76
CA LEU A 427 4.69 -10.22 8.82
C LEU A 427 4.07 -11.21 7.81
N VAL A 428 2.76 -11.36 7.88
CA VAL A 428 2.02 -12.18 6.92
C VAL A 428 2.02 -11.49 5.55
N SER A 429 2.52 -12.16 4.52
CA SER A 429 2.54 -11.63 3.16
C SER A 429 1.10 -11.41 2.64
N ALA A 430 0.82 -10.23 2.09
CA ALA A 430 -0.52 -9.92 1.58
C ALA A 430 -0.94 -10.85 0.44
N GLY A 431 -0.07 -11.02 -0.55
CA GLY A 431 -0.39 -11.78 -1.76
C GLY A 431 -0.45 -13.29 -1.56
N THR A 432 0.41 -13.84 -0.71
CA THR A 432 0.53 -15.30 -0.51
C THR A 432 -0.02 -15.80 0.81
N GLY A 433 -0.20 -14.94 1.80
CA GLY A 433 -0.61 -15.35 3.15
C GLY A 433 0.46 -16.13 3.90
N GLU A 434 1.72 -16.02 3.48
CA GLU A 434 2.86 -16.77 4.05
C GLU A 434 3.66 -15.92 5.03
N MET A 435 4.21 -16.56 6.06
CA MET A 435 5.30 -16.00 6.87
C MET A 435 6.67 -16.20 6.22
N LYS A 436 6.80 -17.20 5.37
CA LYS A 436 8.06 -17.60 4.69
C LYS A 436 8.60 -16.52 3.76
N LYS A 437 7.74 -15.71 3.15
CA LYS A 437 8.11 -14.57 2.33
C LYS A 437 8.43 -13.37 3.23
N ARG A 438 9.69 -13.29 3.68
CA ARG A 438 10.12 -12.34 4.71
C ARG A 438 10.71 -11.06 4.11
N TYR A 439 10.37 -9.95 4.72
CA TYR A 439 10.84 -8.60 4.33
C TYR A 439 11.63 -7.88 5.43
N GLY A 440 11.49 -8.34 6.68
CA GLY A 440 11.84 -7.57 7.87
C GLY A 440 13.33 -7.43 8.14
N PHE A 441 13.67 -6.39 8.88
CA PHE A 441 14.94 -6.25 9.61
C PHE A 441 14.91 -7.05 10.91
N ILE A 442 13.73 -7.41 11.36
CA ILE A 442 13.44 -8.15 12.58
C ILE A 442 12.79 -9.46 12.20
N TYR A 443 13.41 -10.56 12.59
CA TYR A 443 12.89 -11.91 12.41
C TYR A 443 11.81 -12.18 13.46
N VAL A 444 10.69 -12.77 13.03
CA VAL A 444 9.63 -13.27 13.90
C VAL A 444 9.59 -14.79 13.80
N ASP A 445 9.70 -15.47 14.93
CA ASP A 445 9.68 -16.93 15.00
C ASP A 445 8.26 -17.47 14.80
N LYS A 446 7.86 -17.59 13.55
CA LYS A 446 6.58 -18.16 13.11
C LYS A 446 6.73 -18.75 11.71
N ASP A 447 6.16 -19.95 11.49
CA ASP A 447 6.09 -20.57 10.17
C ASP A 447 4.73 -20.34 9.48
N ASN A 448 4.55 -20.90 8.29
CA ASN A 448 3.32 -20.77 7.51
C ASN A 448 2.12 -21.48 8.14
N GLU A 449 2.37 -22.50 8.96
CA GLU A 449 1.36 -23.30 9.67
C GLU A 449 0.94 -22.66 11.00
N GLY A 450 1.62 -21.59 11.40
CA GLY A 450 1.35 -20.88 12.66
C GLY A 450 2.14 -21.39 13.86
N ASN A 451 3.12 -22.27 13.65
CA ASN A 451 4.01 -22.74 14.71
C ASN A 451 5.11 -21.73 14.97
N GLY A 452 5.63 -21.72 16.21
CA GLY A 452 6.69 -20.84 16.65
C GLY A 452 6.36 -20.13 17.94
N THR A 453 7.33 -19.38 18.46
CA THR A 453 7.22 -18.69 19.75
C THR A 453 6.78 -17.23 19.63
N LEU A 454 6.70 -16.71 18.41
CA LEU A 454 6.53 -15.28 18.10
C LEU A 454 7.68 -14.39 18.64
N ALA A 455 8.79 -14.97 19.04
CA ALA A 455 9.95 -14.21 19.51
C ALA A 455 10.54 -13.34 18.39
N ARG A 456 11.00 -12.16 18.75
CA ARG A 456 11.65 -11.21 17.84
C ARG A 456 13.16 -11.32 17.97
N SER A 457 13.87 -11.31 16.85
CA SER A 457 15.33 -11.22 16.82
C SER A 457 15.81 -10.33 15.68
N ARG A 458 16.95 -9.67 15.89
CA ARG A 458 17.53 -8.74 14.90
C ARG A 458 18.24 -9.55 13.81
N LYS A 459 17.98 -9.21 12.53
CA LYS A 459 18.73 -9.74 11.41
C LYS A 459 19.98 -8.90 11.15
N LYS A 460 20.87 -9.35 10.28
CA LYS A 460 22.05 -8.56 9.87
C LYS A 460 21.67 -7.17 9.35
N SER A 461 20.57 -7.10 8.59
CA SER A 461 20.05 -5.86 8.03
C SER A 461 19.59 -4.83 9.08
N PHE A 462 19.28 -5.25 10.30
CA PHE A 462 18.90 -4.34 11.39
C PHE A 462 20.01 -3.32 11.71
N ALA A 463 21.23 -3.80 11.96
CA ALA A 463 22.36 -2.93 12.24
C ALA A 463 22.74 -2.07 11.03
N TRP A 464 22.64 -2.62 9.84
CA TRP A 464 22.89 -1.88 8.61
C TRP A 464 21.91 -0.71 8.45
N TYR A 465 20.59 -0.95 8.63
CA TYR A 465 19.58 0.10 8.47
C TYR A 465 19.67 1.15 9.58
N GLN A 466 20.04 0.74 10.80
CA GLN A 466 20.35 1.65 11.89
C GLN A 466 21.45 2.64 11.49
N GLN A 467 22.51 2.17 10.82
CA GLN A 467 23.58 3.00 10.29
C GLN A 467 23.12 3.94 9.18
N VAL A 468 22.26 3.45 8.26
CA VAL A 468 21.67 4.26 7.20
C VAL A 468 20.93 5.45 7.78
N ILE A 469 20.07 5.21 8.76
CA ILE A 469 19.29 6.26 9.43
C ILE A 469 20.20 7.24 10.17
N ALA A 470 21.13 6.73 10.98
CA ALA A 470 22.05 7.55 11.76
C ALA A 470 22.91 8.47 10.88
N SER A 471 23.29 8.02 9.70
CA SER A 471 24.06 8.79 8.73
C SER A 471 23.21 9.62 7.77
N ASN A 472 21.89 9.64 7.94
CA ASN A 472 20.96 10.26 6.98
C ASN A 472 21.20 9.81 5.53
N GLY A 473 21.41 8.50 5.35
CA GLY A 473 21.59 7.87 4.03
C GLY A 473 22.99 8.01 3.42
N GLU A 474 23.98 8.47 4.18
CA GLU A 474 25.35 8.61 3.68
C GLU A 474 26.12 7.27 3.69
N LYS A 475 25.86 6.42 4.68
CA LYS A 475 26.51 5.11 4.82
C LYS A 475 25.57 3.99 4.34
N LEU A 476 25.86 3.47 3.16
CA LEU A 476 25.07 2.40 2.52
C LEU A 476 25.82 1.06 2.42
N SER A 477 27.10 1.04 2.79
CA SER A 477 27.94 -0.17 2.80
C SER A 477 28.17 -0.69 4.20
#